data_bad1f1f9e7ecdfea50a953138abb6866
#
_entry.id   bad1f1f9e7ecdfea50a953138abb6866
#
_cell.length_a   1.000
_cell.length_b   1.000
_cell.length_c   1.000
_cell.angle_alpha   90.00
_cell.angle_beta   90.00
_cell.angle_gamma   90.00
#
_symmetry.space_group_name_H-M   'P 1'
#
loop_
_entity.id
_entity.type
_entity.pdbx_description
1 polymer ?
#
loop_
_entity_poly.entity_id
_entity_poly.type
_entity_poly.pdbx_seq_one_letter_code
_entity_poly.pdbx_strand_id
1 'polypeptide(L)'
;MSTSICFDFGNTRLKAGIFKAGELLEVSVLQQGDTAEISSILDKWTPEKTILSSVIHHDTQIEGLLAARTKFHLLGPNTQINFTTPVGKPETIGADRLALVSAAVDLYPSQHNLIISLGTCITYNFVTNAHEFLGGSISPGTQMRFRAMHEQTALLPLITPSSEFTLVGYDTKTNLLSGVILGIAAEIDGIIAAYEAKFANFNVLLTGGDICYFVPHLKKRIFADPNLIFKGLYAICEKNN
;
A
#
# COMPACT_ATOMS: atom_id res chain seq x y z
N MET A 1 -6.74 27.15 6.61
CA MET A 1 -5.84 26.05 6.17
C MET A 1 -6.74 24.91 5.72
N SER A 2 -6.61 24.45 4.47
CA SER A 2 -7.47 23.40 3.93
C SER A 2 -7.17 22.06 4.60
N THR A 3 -8.21 21.30 4.89
CA THR A 3 -8.12 19.93 5.37
C THR A 3 -8.55 19.01 4.23
N SER A 4 -7.77 17.95 3.98
CA SER A 4 -8.10 16.90 3.02
C SER A 4 -8.11 15.54 3.72
N ILE A 5 -9.02 14.65 3.35
CA ILE A 5 -9.07 13.29 3.88
C ILE A 5 -8.92 12.29 2.73
N CYS A 6 -7.97 11.37 2.89
CA CYS A 6 -7.69 10.30 1.97
C CYS A 6 -8.17 8.97 2.54
N PHE A 7 -9.19 8.37 1.93
CA PHE A 7 -9.70 7.05 2.31
C PHE A 7 -9.01 5.97 1.49
N ASP A 8 -8.50 4.94 2.15
CA ASP A 8 -7.91 3.73 1.56
C ASP A 8 -8.69 2.50 2.02
N PHE A 9 -9.50 1.95 1.13
CA PHE A 9 -10.32 0.77 1.36
C PHE A 9 -9.62 -0.47 0.81
N GLY A 10 -8.76 -1.04 1.65
CA GLY A 10 -7.99 -2.25 1.37
C GLY A 10 -8.71 -3.53 1.81
N ASN A 11 -8.25 -4.68 1.32
CA ASN A 11 -8.84 -5.99 1.63
C ASN A 11 -8.81 -6.38 3.11
N THR A 12 -7.85 -5.87 3.89
CA THR A 12 -7.69 -6.25 5.30
C THR A 12 -8.12 -5.13 6.25
N ARG A 13 -7.96 -3.88 5.85
CA ARG A 13 -8.25 -2.71 6.68
C ARG A 13 -8.76 -1.56 5.83
N LEU A 14 -9.74 -0.84 6.37
CA LEU A 14 -10.20 0.43 5.87
C LEU A 14 -9.53 1.53 6.69
N LYS A 15 -8.97 2.52 6.04
CA LYS A 15 -8.21 3.58 6.72
C LYS A 15 -8.56 4.96 6.17
N ALA A 16 -8.38 5.97 7.02
CA ALA A 16 -8.46 7.38 6.63
C ALA A 16 -7.18 8.11 7.05
N GLY A 17 -6.53 8.79 6.11
CA GLY A 17 -5.41 9.68 6.36
C GLY A 17 -5.87 11.13 6.31
N ILE A 18 -5.65 11.88 7.39
CA ILE A 18 -6.08 13.26 7.56
C ILE A 18 -4.89 14.19 7.29
N PHE A 19 -5.04 15.08 6.31
CA PHE A 19 -4.06 16.08 5.94
C PHE A 19 -4.54 17.48 6.32
N LYS A 20 -3.61 18.31 6.80
CA LYS A 20 -3.83 19.73 7.04
C LYS A 20 -2.63 20.51 6.54
N ALA A 21 -2.88 21.47 5.64
CA ALA A 21 -1.83 22.26 5.03
C ALA A 21 -0.68 21.43 4.39
N GLY A 22 -0.99 20.28 3.81
CA GLY A 22 -0.01 19.40 3.16
C GLY A 22 0.65 18.36 4.07
N GLU A 23 0.46 18.43 5.38
CA GLU A 23 1.06 17.51 6.33
C GLU A 23 0.06 16.43 6.78
N LEU A 24 0.50 15.18 6.82
CA LEU A 24 -0.27 14.07 7.36
C LEU A 24 -0.30 14.16 8.89
N LEU A 25 -1.47 14.46 9.46
CA LEU A 25 -1.65 14.61 10.90
C LEU A 25 -1.99 13.30 11.61
N GLU A 26 -2.88 12.51 11.02
CA GLU A 26 -3.45 11.32 11.66
C GLU A 26 -3.76 10.26 10.60
N VAL A 27 -3.57 9.00 10.97
CA VAL A 27 -4.10 7.85 10.22
C VAL A 27 -4.99 7.06 11.15
N SER A 28 -6.27 6.97 10.82
CA SER A 28 -7.27 6.21 11.57
C SER A 28 -7.65 4.94 10.85
N VAL A 29 -7.81 3.84 11.59
CA VAL A 29 -8.41 2.59 11.09
C VAL A 29 -9.90 2.65 11.34
N LEU A 30 -10.69 2.49 10.28
CA LEU A 30 -12.14 2.44 10.34
C LEU A 30 -12.58 1.08 10.88
N GLN A 31 -13.61 1.07 11.72
CA GLN A 31 -14.12 -0.16 12.34
C GLN A 31 -15.16 -0.85 11.46
N GLN A 32 -16.07 -0.06 10.90
CA GLN A 32 -17.17 -0.53 10.06
C GLN A 32 -17.01 -0.03 8.62
N GLY A 33 -16.49 1.18 8.43
CA GLY A 33 -16.35 1.82 7.13
C GLY A 33 -17.69 2.14 6.49
N ASP A 34 -18.72 2.34 7.31
CA ASP A 34 -20.07 2.69 6.87
C ASP A 34 -20.29 4.21 6.77
N THR A 35 -21.44 4.61 6.27
CA THR A 35 -21.79 6.03 6.12
C THR A 35 -21.84 6.78 7.43
N ALA A 36 -22.19 6.14 8.55
CA ALA A 36 -22.27 6.77 9.87
C ALA A 36 -20.86 7.09 10.41
N GLU A 37 -19.91 6.13 10.32
CA GLU A 37 -18.53 6.35 10.73
C GLU A 37 -17.87 7.42 9.87
N ILE A 38 -18.07 7.37 8.54
CA ILE A 38 -17.54 8.37 7.60
C ILE A 38 -18.12 9.75 7.90
N SER A 39 -19.45 9.86 8.14
CA SER A 39 -20.08 11.13 8.52
C SER A 39 -19.47 11.72 9.80
N SER A 40 -19.24 10.90 10.81
CA SER A 40 -18.58 11.32 12.06
C SER A 40 -17.17 11.89 11.82
N ILE A 41 -16.40 11.26 10.92
CA ILE A 41 -15.06 11.75 10.54
C ILE A 41 -15.17 13.10 9.80
N LEU A 42 -16.12 13.23 8.86
CA LEU A 42 -16.35 14.49 8.16
C LEU A 42 -16.79 15.60 9.10
N ASP A 43 -17.62 15.29 10.12
CA ASP A 43 -18.06 16.26 11.13
C ASP A 43 -16.88 16.73 12.00
N LYS A 44 -16.01 15.80 12.42
CA LYS A 44 -14.84 16.10 13.24
C LYS A 44 -13.83 17.00 12.52
N TRP A 45 -13.55 16.72 11.25
CA TRP A 45 -12.43 17.32 10.54
C TRP A 45 -12.83 18.40 9.52
N THR A 46 -14.10 18.47 9.14
CA THR A 46 -14.66 19.42 8.16
C THR A 46 -13.77 19.61 6.93
N PRO A 47 -13.45 18.52 6.18
CA PRO A 47 -12.53 18.60 5.07
C PRO A 47 -13.14 19.38 3.89
N GLU A 48 -12.28 20.10 3.16
CA GLU A 48 -12.63 20.72 1.88
C GLU A 48 -12.64 19.68 0.76
N LYS A 49 -11.68 18.74 0.80
CA LYS A 49 -11.43 17.75 -0.25
C LYS A 49 -11.38 16.35 0.32
N THR A 50 -11.88 15.38 -0.44
CA THR A 50 -11.73 13.97 -0.12
C THR A 50 -11.37 13.16 -1.36
N ILE A 51 -10.63 12.08 -1.15
CA ILE A 51 -10.36 11.05 -2.16
C ILE A 51 -10.63 9.68 -1.58
N LEU A 52 -11.22 8.80 -2.37
CA LEU A 52 -11.41 7.39 -2.04
C LEU A 52 -10.64 6.51 -3.02
N SER A 53 -9.75 5.69 -2.49
CA SER A 53 -9.14 4.53 -3.14
C SER A 53 -9.81 3.29 -2.61
N SER A 54 -10.29 2.41 -3.48
CA SER A 54 -10.91 1.15 -3.07
C SER A 54 -10.48 0.01 -3.97
N VAL A 55 -10.07 -1.10 -3.34
CA VAL A 55 -9.79 -2.39 -4.00
C VAL A 55 -10.77 -3.47 -3.54
N ILE A 56 -11.90 -3.05 -2.94
CA ILE A 56 -12.98 -3.90 -2.47
C ILE A 56 -14.33 -3.40 -2.98
N HIS A 57 -15.37 -4.23 -2.87
CA HIS A 57 -16.75 -3.75 -2.99
C HIS A 57 -17.12 -2.98 -1.73
N HIS A 58 -17.60 -1.75 -1.87
CA HIS A 58 -18.08 -0.91 -0.79
C HIS A 58 -19.46 -0.33 -1.12
N ASP A 59 -20.14 0.20 -0.10
CA ASP A 59 -21.45 0.83 -0.29
C ASP A 59 -21.30 2.15 -1.08
N THR A 60 -21.99 2.24 -2.21
CA THR A 60 -21.99 3.45 -3.05
C THR A 60 -22.61 4.68 -2.37
N GLN A 61 -23.37 4.51 -1.29
CA GLN A 61 -23.87 5.62 -0.47
C GLN A 61 -22.72 6.42 0.15
N ILE A 62 -21.56 5.80 0.38
CA ILE A 62 -20.34 6.48 0.85
C ILE A 62 -19.87 7.52 -0.17
N GLU A 63 -19.83 7.15 -1.46
CA GLU A 63 -19.45 8.08 -2.53
C GLU A 63 -20.43 9.27 -2.60
N GLY A 64 -21.73 8.98 -2.51
CA GLY A 64 -22.77 10.00 -2.46
C GLY A 64 -22.61 10.95 -1.27
N LEU A 65 -22.30 10.42 -0.08
CA LEU A 65 -22.05 11.21 1.13
C LEU A 65 -20.81 12.12 0.97
N LEU A 66 -19.71 11.58 0.46
CA LEU A 66 -18.46 12.31 0.22
C LEU A 66 -18.69 13.44 -0.80
N ALA A 67 -19.33 13.13 -1.93
CA ALA A 67 -19.63 14.09 -2.99
C ALA A 67 -20.58 15.20 -2.55
N ALA A 68 -21.54 14.91 -1.66
CA ALA A 68 -22.46 15.91 -1.13
C ALA A 68 -21.81 16.90 -0.15
N ARG A 69 -20.70 16.50 0.48
CA ARG A 69 -20.11 17.26 1.60
C ARG A 69 -18.72 17.86 1.29
N THR A 70 -18.06 17.39 0.24
CA THR A 70 -16.67 17.78 -0.06
C THR A 70 -16.44 17.86 -1.58
N LYS A 71 -15.34 18.43 -2.00
CA LYS A 71 -14.79 18.18 -3.34
C LYS A 71 -14.26 16.75 -3.34
N PHE A 72 -15.06 15.84 -3.85
CA PHE A 72 -14.79 14.41 -3.81
C PHE A 72 -14.18 13.89 -5.11
N HIS A 73 -13.14 13.09 -5.00
CA HIS A 73 -12.57 12.34 -6.10
C HIS A 73 -12.55 10.84 -5.82
N LEU A 74 -13.09 10.03 -6.73
CA LEU A 74 -12.93 8.57 -6.71
C LEU A 74 -11.72 8.19 -7.57
N LEU A 75 -10.74 7.53 -6.97
CA LEU A 75 -9.55 7.06 -7.70
C LEU A 75 -9.93 5.95 -8.67
N GLY A 76 -9.78 6.21 -9.95
CA GLY A 76 -10.20 5.31 -11.01
C GLY A 76 -9.53 5.62 -12.35
N PRO A 77 -10.01 5.00 -13.45
CA PRO A 77 -9.37 5.09 -14.78
C PRO A 77 -9.24 6.51 -15.35
N ASN A 78 -10.14 7.41 -14.96
CA ASN A 78 -10.16 8.80 -15.45
C ASN A 78 -9.41 9.76 -14.53
N THR A 79 -8.74 9.28 -13.50
CA THR A 79 -7.96 10.10 -12.57
C THR A 79 -6.72 10.67 -13.25
N GLN A 80 -6.49 11.98 -13.09
CA GLN A 80 -5.24 12.60 -13.52
C GLN A 80 -4.12 12.22 -12.55
N ILE A 81 -3.15 11.47 -13.03
CA ILE A 81 -1.97 11.02 -12.29
C ILE A 81 -0.71 11.79 -12.74
N ASN A 82 0.37 11.68 -11.98
CA ASN A 82 1.65 12.38 -12.24
C ASN A 82 2.69 11.49 -12.96
N PHE A 83 2.25 10.41 -13.57
CA PHE A 83 3.09 9.49 -14.34
C PHE A 83 2.34 8.94 -15.56
N THR A 84 3.07 8.36 -16.49
CA THR A 84 2.56 7.61 -17.63
C THR A 84 2.79 6.12 -17.43
N THR A 85 2.14 5.27 -18.21
CA THR A 85 2.38 3.84 -18.19
C THR A 85 2.24 3.20 -19.56
N PRO A 86 3.22 2.37 -20.00
CA PRO A 86 3.12 1.53 -21.18
C PRO A 86 2.40 0.19 -20.89
N VAL A 87 1.90 -0.03 -19.66
CA VAL A 87 1.15 -1.24 -19.31
C VAL A 87 -0.01 -1.41 -20.26
N GLY A 88 -0.11 -2.59 -20.90
CA GLY A 88 -1.04 -2.83 -21.99
C GLY A 88 -2.52 -2.75 -21.64
N LYS A 89 -2.86 -2.81 -20.34
CA LYS A 89 -4.22 -2.62 -19.80
C LYS A 89 -4.16 -1.76 -18.53
N PRO A 90 -3.98 -0.44 -18.68
CA PRO A 90 -3.84 0.48 -17.54
C PRO A 90 -5.02 0.44 -16.56
N GLU A 91 -6.23 0.19 -17.06
CA GLU A 91 -7.46 0.08 -16.29
C GLU A 91 -7.47 -1.11 -15.30
N THR A 92 -6.54 -2.06 -15.45
CA THR A 92 -6.41 -3.21 -14.54
C THR A 92 -5.43 -2.94 -13.40
N ILE A 93 -4.77 -1.79 -13.37
CA ILE A 93 -3.85 -1.43 -12.29
C ILE A 93 -4.67 -1.09 -11.03
N GLY A 94 -4.40 -1.78 -9.93
CA GLY A 94 -5.07 -1.51 -8.65
C GLY A 94 -4.88 -0.06 -8.19
N ALA A 95 -5.93 0.52 -7.63
CA ALA A 95 -5.93 1.91 -7.15
C ALA A 95 -4.83 2.17 -6.11
N ASP A 96 -4.57 1.20 -5.23
CA ASP A 96 -3.48 1.22 -4.25
C ASP A 96 -2.10 1.36 -4.93
N ARG A 97 -1.86 0.65 -6.03
CA ARG A 97 -0.62 0.73 -6.79
C ARG A 97 -0.46 2.09 -7.49
N LEU A 98 -1.55 2.65 -8.04
CA LEU A 98 -1.54 3.99 -8.63
C LEU A 98 -1.15 5.04 -7.58
N ALA A 99 -1.73 4.96 -6.38
CA ALA A 99 -1.40 5.86 -5.28
C ALA A 99 0.08 5.75 -4.86
N LEU A 100 0.59 4.53 -4.70
CA LEU A 100 1.99 4.30 -4.30
C LEU A 100 2.99 4.81 -5.34
N VAL A 101 2.73 4.60 -6.63
CA VAL A 101 3.59 5.13 -7.71
C VAL A 101 3.53 6.66 -7.74
N SER A 102 2.33 7.24 -7.57
CA SER A 102 2.16 8.69 -7.49
C SER A 102 2.97 9.31 -6.34
N ALA A 103 2.97 8.66 -5.17
CA ALA A 103 3.79 9.08 -4.02
C ALA A 103 5.29 9.07 -4.34
N ALA A 104 5.76 8.01 -4.98
CA ALA A 104 7.18 7.88 -5.31
C ALA A 104 7.64 8.95 -6.30
N VAL A 105 6.82 9.25 -7.31
CA VAL A 105 7.09 10.32 -8.28
C VAL A 105 7.10 11.70 -7.62
N ASP A 106 6.17 11.96 -6.69
CA ASP A 106 6.07 13.23 -5.99
C ASP A 106 7.25 13.46 -5.02
N LEU A 107 7.62 12.43 -4.26
CA LEU A 107 8.70 12.51 -3.26
C LEU A 107 10.11 12.45 -3.87
N TYR A 108 10.28 11.72 -4.97
CA TYR A 108 11.58 11.45 -5.60
C TYR A 108 11.52 11.61 -7.12
N PRO A 109 11.17 12.79 -7.64
CA PRO A 109 10.84 13.00 -9.06
C PRO A 109 12.00 12.77 -10.01
N SER A 110 13.25 12.91 -9.55
CA SER A 110 14.46 12.76 -10.38
C SER A 110 15.12 11.37 -10.26
N GLN A 111 14.47 10.41 -9.62
CA GLN A 111 15.02 9.09 -9.34
C GLN A 111 14.14 7.99 -9.93
N HIS A 112 14.77 6.88 -10.31
CA HIS A 112 14.05 5.63 -10.45
C HIS A 112 13.62 5.13 -9.06
N ASN A 113 12.44 4.55 -8.94
CA ASN A 113 11.91 4.07 -7.67
C ASN A 113 11.33 2.67 -7.82
N LEU A 114 11.74 1.75 -6.97
CA LEU A 114 11.10 0.46 -6.75
C LEU A 114 10.28 0.56 -5.46
N ILE A 115 8.96 0.51 -5.58
CA ILE A 115 8.04 0.58 -4.45
C ILE A 115 7.57 -0.84 -4.12
N ILE A 116 7.82 -1.28 -2.89
CA ILE A 116 7.45 -2.60 -2.37
C ILE A 116 6.41 -2.39 -1.29
N SER A 117 5.19 -2.89 -1.51
CA SER A 117 4.11 -2.81 -0.53
C SER A 117 3.85 -4.17 0.11
N LEU A 118 3.91 -4.22 1.45
CA LEU A 118 3.75 -5.43 2.27
C LEU A 118 2.37 -5.42 2.94
N GLY A 119 1.40 -6.01 2.25
CA GLY A 119 0.01 -6.10 2.69
C GLY A 119 -0.57 -7.50 2.48
N THR A 120 -1.86 -7.57 2.13
CA THR A 120 -2.53 -8.83 1.76
C THR A 120 -1.77 -9.55 0.65
N CYS A 121 -1.32 -8.78 -0.34
CA CYS A 121 -0.29 -9.19 -1.30
C CYS A 121 0.97 -8.34 -1.11
N ILE A 122 2.09 -8.87 -1.55
CA ILE A 122 3.31 -8.10 -1.76
C ILE A 122 3.26 -7.59 -3.20
N THR A 123 3.35 -6.28 -3.40
CA THR A 123 3.42 -5.71 -4.75
C THR A 123 4.76 -5.04 -4.96
N TYR A 124 5.36 -5.27 -6.10
CA TYR A 124 6.57 -4.61 -6.57
C TYR A 124 6.19 -3.68 -7.71
N ASN A 125 6.54 -2.40 -7.63
CA ASN A 125 6.15 -1.38 -8.60
C ASN A 125 7.38 -0.57 -8.97
N PHE A 126 7.73 -0.52 -10.25
CA PHE A 126 8.89 0.22 -10.70
C PHE A 126 8.50 1.40 -11.57
N VAL A 127 8.92 2.59 -11.18
CA VAL A 127 8.72 3.83 -11.93
C VAL A 127 10.08 4.46 -12.24
N THR A 128 10.23 4.93 -13.48
CA THR A 128 11.46 5.55 -13.94
C THR A 128 11.56 7.01 -13.49
N ASN A 129 12.75 7.60 -13.58
CA ASN A 129 12.98 9.04 -13.38
C ASN A 129 12.34 9.91 -14.50
N ALA A 130 11.86 9.30 -15.58
CA ALA A 130 11.03 9.94 -16.60
C ALA A 130 9.53 9.87 -16.26
N HIS A 131 9.18 9.44 -15.04
CA HIS A 131 7.83 9.26 -14.56
C HIS A 131 7.03 8.24 -15.38
N GLU A 132 7.68 7.16 -15.83
CA GLU A 132 7.05 6.08 -16.55
C GLU A 132 6.93 4.85 -15.65
N PHE A 133 5.71 4.46 -15.31
CA PHE A 133 5.42 3.27 -14.49
C PHE A 133 5.49 2.01 -15.36
N LEU A 134 6.57 1.25 -15.24
CA LEU A 134 6.80 0.05 -16.06
C LEU A 134 6.01 -1.18 -15.60
N GLY A 135 5.23 -1.09 -14.54
CA GLY A 135 4.56 -2.23 -13.95
C GLY A 135 5.38 -2.87 -12.83
N GLY A 136 5.36 -4.19 -12.75
CA GLY A 136 6.08 -4.95 -11.73
C GLY A 136 5.45 -6.31 -11.48
N SER A 137 5.47 -6.80 -10.22
CA SER A 137 4.96 -8.12 -9.87
C SER A 137 4.08 -8.11 -8.62
N ILE A 138 3.34 -9.18 -8.42
CA ILE A 138 2.48 -9.41 -7.25
C ILE A 138 2.81 -10.80 -6.72
N SER A 139 2.98 -10.89 -5.40
CA SER A 139 3.28 -12.13 -4.69
C SER A 139 2.37 -12.26 -3.46
N PRO A 140 2.12 -13.47 -2.93
CA PRO A 140 1.32 -13.65 -1.73
C PRO A 140 1.97 -13.00 -0.51
N GLY A 141 1.18 -12.22 0.25
CA GLY A 141 1.61 -11.64 1.51
C GLY A 141 1.70 -12.65 2.66
N THR A 142 2.13 -12.17 3.82
CA THR A 142 2.43 -13.00 5.00
C THR A 142 1.25 -13.87 5.42
N GLN A 143 0.10 -13.27 5.66
CA GLN A 143 -1.10 -14.01 6.09
C GLN A 143 -1.63 -14.95 5.01
N MET A 144 -1.51 -14.57 3.75
CA MET A 144 -1.93 -15.43 2.64
C MET A 144 -1.09 -16.70 2.58
N ARG A 145 0.23 -16.62 2.83
CA ARG A 145 1.12 -17.79 2.88
C ARG A 145 0.78 -18.71 4.07
N PHE A 146 0.54 -18.15 5.26
CA PHE A 146 0.12 -18.95 6.41
C PHE A 146 -1.23 -19.64 6.19
N ARG A 147 -2.21 -18.91 5.64
CA ARG A 147 -3.53 -19.49 5.32
C ARG A 147 -3.41 -20.58 4.27
N ALA A 148 -2.68 -20.37 3.19
CA ALA A 148 -2.49 -21.37 2.14
C ALA A 148 -1.89 -22.68 2.71
N MET A 149 -0.89 -22.59 3.58
CA MET A 149 -0.32 -23.79 4.23
C MET A 149 -1.33 -24.48 5.16
N HIS A 150 -2.10 -23.73 5.94
CA HIS A 150 -3.14 -24.27 6.80
C HIS A 150 -4.25 -24.95 5.99
N GLU A 151 -4.78 -24.27 4.99
CA GLU A 151 -5.92 -24.75 4.18
C GLU A 151 -5.56 -25.92 3.25
N GLN A 152 -4.30 -25.99 2.78
CA GLN A 152 -3.85 -27.01 1.84
C GLN A 152 -3.19 -28.22 2.53
N THR A 153 -3.16 -28.27 3.87
CA THR A 153 -2.58 -29.38 4.62
C THR A 153 -3.50 -29.79 5.76
N ALA A 154 -3.47 -31.08 6.14
CA ALA A 154 -4.37 -31.61 7.16
C ALA A 154 -4.00 -31.20 8.61
N LEU A 155 -2.72 -30.92 8.88
CA LEU A 155 -2.21 -30.78 10.25
C LEU A 155 -1.49 -29.47 10.57
N LEU A 156 -1.18 -28.65 9.58
CA LEU A 156 -0.51 -27.37 9.85
C LEU A 156 -1.48 -26.36 10.47
N PRO A 157 -1.15 -25.79 11.64
CA PRO A 157 -2.01 -24.81 12.29
C PRO A 157 -2.00 -23.49 11.55
N LEU A 158 -3.11 -22.74 11.62
CA LEU A 158 -3.10 -21.33 11.26
C LEU A 158 -2.38 -20.54 12.36
N ILE A 159 -1.32 -19.82 12.00
CA ILE A 159 -0.54 -19.04 12.95
C ILE A 159 -0.60 -17.55 12.64
N THR A 160 -0.33 -16.73 13.66
CA THR A 160 -0.20 -15.28 13.53
C THR A 160 1.27 -14.93 13.30
N PRO A 161 1.60 -13.97 12.41
CA PRO A 161 2.96 -13.48 12.24
C PRO A 161 3.56 -12.98 13.55
N SER A 162 4.85 -13.29 13.76
CA SER A 162 5.64 -12.87 14.91
C SER A 162 7.08 -12.66 14.46
N SER A 163 7.80 -11.76 15.12
CA SER A 163 9.25 -11.61 14.98
C SER A 163 10.04 -12.57 15.88
N GLU A 164 9.37 -13.30 16.75
CA GLU A 164 9.99 -14.25 17.69
C GLU A 164 10.13 -15.63 17.08
N PHE A 165 11.22 -15.86 16.36
CA PHE A 165 11.60 -17.16 15.80
C PHE A 165 13.11 -17.22 15.56
N THR A 166 13.62 -18.41 15.28
CA THR A 166 15.02 -18.67 14.92
C THR A 166 15.12 -19.13 13.47
N LEU A 167 16.31 -18.99 12.86
CA LEU A 167 16.56 -19.48 11.49
C LEU A 167 16.20 -20.97 11.35
N VAL A 168 16.62 -21.77 12.31
CA VAL A 168 16.25 -23.19 12.40
C VAL A 168 15.14 -23.32 13.44
N GLY A 169 13.92 -23.53 12.98
CA GLY A 169 12.78 -23.76 13.87
C GLY A 169 12.90 -25.11 14.59
N TYR A 170 12.34 -25.20 15.78
CA TYR A 170 12.39 -26.39 16.65
C TYR A 170 11.01 -26.99 16.90
N ASP A 171 9.94 -26.35 16.46
CA ASP A 171 8.58 -26.86 16.46
C ASP A 171 7.83 -26.41 15.20
N THR A 172 6.60 -26.87 14.99
CA THR A 172 5.81 -26.53 13.80
C THR A 172 5.60 -25.04 13.66
N LYS A 173 5.30 -24.33 14.75
CA LYS A 173 5.07 -22.88 14.74
C LYS A 173 6.31 -22.12 14.30
N THR A 174 7.45 -22.38 14.91
CA THR A 174 8.71 -21.69 14.60
C THR A 174 9.24 -22.05 13.21
N ASN A 175 9.01 -23.29 12.73
CA ASN A 175 9.32 -23.68 11.34
C ASN A 175 8.47 -22.89 10.33
N LEU A 176 7.17 -22.73 10.58
CA LEU A 176 6.28 -21.93 9.72
C LEU A 176 6.68 -20.46 9.73
N LEU A 177 6.96 -19.87 10.90
CA LEU A 177 7.42 -18.49 11.03
C LEU A 177 8.73 -18.27 10.27
N SER A 178 9.74 -19.08 10.52
CA SER A 178 11.04 -19.01 9.84
C SER A 178 10.88 -19.12 8.33
N GLY A 179 10.16 -20.12 7.84
CA GLY A 179 9.96 -20.35 6.41
C GLY A 179 9.26 -19.19 5.70
N VAL A 180 8.20 -18.63 6.32
CA VAL A 180 7.45 -17.53 5.70
C VAL A 180 8.19 -16.20 5.82
N ILE A 181 8.65 -15.83 7.02
CA ILE A 181 9.25 -14.50 7.23
C ILE A 181 10.60 -14.39 6.52
N LEU A 182 11.50 -15.35 6.69
CA LEU A 182 12.79 -15.32 6.00
C LEU A 182 12.65 -15.61 4.51
N GLY A 183 11.66 -16.43 4.11
CA GLY A 183 11.34 -16.65 2.69
C GLY A 183 10.93 -15.36 1.99
N ILE A 184 10.05 -14.56 2.61
CA ILE A 184 9.65 -13.24 2.08
C ILE A 184 10.83 -12.27 2.08
N ALA A 185 11.63 -12.21 3.16
CA ALA A 185 12.81 -11.34 3.20
C ALA A 185 13.80 -11.68 2.08
N ALA A 186 14.07 -12.97 1.85
CA ALA A 186 14.93 -13.44 0.75
C ALA A 186 14.33 -13.14 -0.63
N GLU A 187 13.00 -13.25 -0.80
CA GLU A 187 12.30 -12.83 -2.02
C GLU A 187 12.51 -11.34 -2.29
N ILE A 188 12.30 -10.49 -1.28
CA ILE A 188 12.48 -9.04 -1.40
C ILE A 188 13.92 -8.71 -1.81
N ASP A 189 14.92 -9.22 -1.10
CA ASP A 189 16.33 -9.01 -1.42
C ASP A 189 16.68 -9.52 -2.83
N GLY A 190 16.16 -10.68 -3.22
CA GLY A 190 16.36 -11.27 -4.55
C GLY A 190 15.73 -10.43 -5.68
N ILE A 191 14.51 -9.93 -5.46
CA ILE A 191 13.85 -9.04 -6.42
C ILE A 191 14.61 -7.71 -6.55
N ILE A 192 15.02 -7.10 -5.43
CA ILE A 192 15.84 -5.88 -5.47
C ILE A 192 17.13 -6.14 -6.28
N ALA A 193 17.84 -7.25 -6.03
CA ALA A 193 19.05 -7.61 -6.76
C ALA A 193 18.79 -7.80 -8.27
N ALA A 194 17.64 -8.37 -8.65
CA ALA A 194 17.26 -8.52 -10.06
C ALA A 194 17.02 -7.16 -10.73
N TYR A 195 16.42 -6.20 -10.01
CA TYR A 195 16.28 -4.82 -10.51
C TYR A 195 17.64 -4.11 -10.60
N GLU A 196 18.54 -4.28 -9.61
CA GLU A 196 19.92 -3.73 -9.63
C GLU A 196 20.73 -4.21 -10.85
N ALA A 197 20.51 -5.45 -11.28
CA ALA A 197 21.16 -5.99 -12.48
C ALA A 197 20.67 -5.33 -13.77
N LYS A 198 19.50 -4.69 -13.77
CA LYS A 198 18.86 -4.11 -14.96
C LYS A 198 18.82 -2.59 -14.95
N PHE A 199 18.70 -1.97 -13.79
CA PHE A 199 18.55 -0.52 -13.62
C PHE A 199 19.59 0.00 -12.64
N ALA A 200 20.27 1.07 -13.01
CA ALA A 200 21.22 1.75 -12.13
C ALA A 200 20.51 2.80 -11.27
N ASN A 201 21.01 3.02 -10.06
CA ASN A 201 20.67 4.17 -9.20
C ASN A 201 19.16 4.38 -8.98
N PHE A 202 18.49 3.44 -8.34
CA PHE A 202 17.09 3.60 -7.93
C PHE A 202 16.92 3.54 -6.41
N ASN A 203 15.87 4.18 -5.92
CA ASN A 203 15.45 4.06 -4.53
C ASN A 203 14.60 2.80 -4.34
N VAL A 204 14.71 2.19 -3.18
CA VAL A 204 13.80 1.13 -2.72
C VAL A 204 12.93 1.69 -1.62
N LEU A 205 11.63 1.83 -1.89
CA LEU A 205 10.63 2.33 -0.95
C LEU A 205 9.82 1.14 -0.43
N LEU A 206 9.83 0.94 0.88
CA LEU A 206 9.10 -0.15 1.54
C LEU A 206 7.90 0.42 2.30
N THR A 207 6.71 -0.10 2.06
CA THR A 207 5.48 0.34 2.71
C THR A 207 4.58 -0.85 3.08
N GLY A 208 3.47 -0.58 3.76
CA GLY A 208 2.49 -1.58 4.15
C GLY A 208 2.50 -1.93 5.63
N GLY A 209 1.50 -2.72 6.05
CA GLY A 209 1.30 -3.04 7.46
C GLY A 209 2.31 -4.02 8.06
N ASP A 210 2.96 -4.80 7.21
CA ASP A 210 3.85 -5.90 7.63
C ASP A 210 5.34 -5.50 7.68
N ILE A 211 5.68 -4.21 7.45
CA ILE A 211 7.07 -3.71 7.42
C ILE A 211 7.90 -4.20 8.63
N CYS A 212 7.31 -4.15 9.83
CA CYS A 212 8.01 -4.46 11.07
C CYS A 212 8.55 -5.89 11.13
N TYR A 213 7.94 -6.84 10.41
CA TYR A 213 8.41 -8.21 10.37
C TYR A 213 9.63 -8.41 9.48
N PHE A 214 9.86 -7.52 8.50
CA PHE A 214 10.87 -7.75 7.45
C PHE A 214 12.09 -6.88 7.56
N VAL A 215 11.95 -5.61 7.96
CA VAL A 215 13.08 -4.65 8.06
C VAL A 215 14.31 -5.24 8.77
N PRO A 216 14.18 -5.99 9.89
CA PRO A 216 15.34 -6.57 10.56
C PRO A 216 16.08 -7.66 9.77
N HIS A 217 15.45 -8.22 8.73
CA HIS A 217 15.97 -9.34 7.94
C HIS A 217 16.43 -8.94 6.54
N LEU A 218 16.13 -7.71 6.10
CA LEU A 218 16.56 -7.21 4.79
C LEU A 218 18.02 -6.80 4.81
N LYS A 219 18.74 -7.16 3.74
CA LYS A 219 20.17 -6.84 3.56
C LYS A 219 20.38 -5.59 2.72
N LYS A 220 19.39 -5.22 1.92
CA LYS A 220 19.44 -4.08 1.02
C LYS A 220 19.02 -2.79 1.72
N ARG A 221 19.60 -1.66 1.26
CA ARG A 221 19.20 -0.35 1.75
C ARG A 221 17.79 -0.02 1.26
N ILE A 222 16.91 0.34 2.19
CA ILE A 222 15.52 0.68 1.93
C ILE A 222 15.13 1.97 2.64
N PHE A 223 14.11 2.66 2.11
CA PHE A 223 13.40 3.75 2.78
C PHE A 223 12.03 3.22 3.18
N ALA A 224 11.79 3.05 4.49
CA ALA A 224 10.53 2.53 5.00
C ALA A 224 9.57 3.68 5.36
N ASP A 225 8.37 3.66 4.77
CA ASP A 225 7.29 4.59 5.09
C ASP A 225 5.94 3.86 5.12
N PRO A 226 5.38 3.57 6.31
CA PRO A 226 4.12 2.88 6.44
C PRO A 226 2.91 3.67 5.90
N ASN A 227 3.07 4.98 5.72
CA ASN A 227 2.02 5.90 5.29
C ASN A 227 2.17 6.37 3.84
N LEU A 228 3.05 5.75 3.06
CA LEU A 228 3.35 6.16 1.68
C LEU A 228 2.10 6.24 0.81
N ILE A 229 1.13 5.33 0.97
CA ILE A 229 -0.12 5.32 0.21
C ILE A 229 -0.91 6.62 0.41
N PHE A 230 -0.96 7.15 1.64
CA PHE A 230 -1.70 8.39 1.93
C PHE A 230 -1.04 9.60 1.29
N LYS A 231 0.30 9.65 1.22
CA LYS A 231 1.02 10.71 0.51
C LYS A 231 0.68 10.72 -0.98
N GLY A 232 0.58 9.54 -1.58
CA GLY A 232 0.15 9.41 -2.98
C GLY A 232 -1.30 9.77 -3.20
N LEU A 233 -2.20 9.33 -2.35
CA LEU A 233 -3.61 9.71 -2.41
C LEU A 233 -3.78 11.22 -2.24
N TYR A 234 -3.03 11.83 -1.32
CA TYR A 234 -3.06 13.28 -1.14
C TYR A 234 -2.59 14.03 -2.40
N ALA A 235 -1.46 13.63 -2.98
CA ALA A 235 -0.96 14.24 -4.23
C ALA A 235 -1.96 14.13 -5.38
N ILE A 236 -2.63 12.98 -5.52
CA ILE A 236 -3.70 12.77 -6.51
C ILE A 236 -4.92 13.64 -6.17
N CYS A 237 -5.31 13.71 -4.90
CA CYS A 237 -6.44 14.52 -4.44
C CYS A 237 -6.26 16.01 -4.79
N GLU A 238 -5.07 16.55 -4.53
CA GLU A 238 -4.76 17.95 -4.84
C GLU A 238 -4.76 18.26 -6.33
N LYS A 239 -4.47 17.27 -7.17
CA LYS A 239 -4.44 17.43 -8.63
C LYS A 239 -5.82 17.33 -9.29
N ASN A 240 -6.77 16.64 -8.63
CA ASN A 240 -8.10 16.33 -9.22
C ASN A 240 -9.27 17.09 -8.56
N ASN A 241 -9.01 17.96 -7.57
CA ASN A 241 -10.04 18.71 -6.83
C ASN A 241 -9.78 20.23 -6.79
#